data_2fe493efd6f556a5eab9f6fd079f6c9f
#
_entry.id   2fe493efd6f556a5eab9f6fd079f6c9f
#
_cell.length_a   1.000
_cell.length_b   1.000
_cell.length_c   1.000
_cell.angle_alpha   90.00
_cell.angle_beta   90.00
_cell.angle_gamma   90.00
#
_symmetry.space_group_name_H-M   'P 1'
#
loop_
_entity.id
_entity.type
_entity.pdbx_description
1 polymer ?
#
loop_
_entity_poly.entity_id
_entity_poly.type
_entity_poly.pdbx_seq_one_letter_code
_entity_poly.pdbx_strand_id
1 'polypeptide(L)'
;VRSKAPEAAPTSERLTADAPRTTVEGATFLAPAGWSITVRGPATILEAPEAGSRIALVDVHADTADAAVAVAWAAYNPPRYWALQRSAPQEDRDGWVDQKQYVYETSPGEHRTVMASAARHAGSWTVTLFDMDQAITEKRAGQVALILGRLLPRNYQRETFAGKPAHKLDPERVAALTAFIDDSREALGVPGIALGLLQDGKVVFADGFGSRELGKAGRPDADTLFMIASNTKALTTLLLARLVDSKRLTWDTPVTRLMPAFRLGDDATTSSVLVKHLVCACTGLPRQDLPWLMEFKAATPASAMKLLGTMQPTSKFGEMFQYSNLLAAAAGYVAAYAMSPRKELGAGYDAAMAAEVFGPLGMTSTTFDYARALRGNHAGAYGFDLDGAPAPALMAVNYAAIPVRPAGGAWSNVHDLLRYVAMELARGKLPRGKRYLGEDALLARQAPQVAMSKDQSYGMGLMVDRTWGIPVVHHGGDLLGYHSDMIWLPEHGIGAVILTNSQAGTIILNAFRRKLLEVLFDGQPRADAELAAAGRELRQSIASERERLTVPAADADASVLAARY
;
A
#
# COMPACT_ATOMS: atom_id res chain seq x y z
N VAL A 1 -27.96 -36.98 38.38
CA VAL A 1 -27.64 -35.58 38.01
C VAL A 1 -26.20 -35.37 38.36
N ARG A 2 -25.29 -35.46 37.37
CA ARG A 2 -23.88 -35.06 37.56
C ARG A 2 -23.82 -33.55 37.40
N SER A 3 -23.50 -32.84 38.46
CA SER A 3 -23.18 -31.42 38.47
C SER A 3 -22.02 -31.18 37.52
N LYS A 4 -22.22 -30.40 36.44
CA LYS A 4 -21.13 -29.82 35.66
C LYS A 4 -20.33 -28.92 36.61
N ALA A 5 -19.04 -29.17 36.72
CA ALA A 5 -18.12 -28.24 37.39
C ALA A 5 -18.26 -26.84 36.75
N PRO A 6 -18.21 -25.77 37.54
CA PRO A 6 -18.27 -24.41 36.99
C PRO A 6 -17.09 -24.20 36.03
N GLU A 7 -17.42 -23.82 34.81
CA GLU A 7 -16.43 -23.44 33.80
C GLU A 7 -15.59 -22.26 34.37
N ALA A 8 -14.30 -22.44 34.43
CA ALA A 8 -13.41 -21.40 34.97
C ALA A 8 -13.63 -20.09 34.17
N ALA A 9 -13.78 -18.99 34.89
CA ALA A 9 -13.95 -17.67 34.25
C ALA A 9 -12.81 -17.44 33.25
N PRO A 10 -13.09 -16.96 32.03
CA PRO A 10 -12.07 -16.73 31.01
C PRO A 10 -11.04 -15.74 31.53
N THR A 11 -9.79 -16.16 31.57
CA THR A 11 -8.67 -15.28 31.94
C THR A 11 -8.31 -14.40 30.75
N SER A 12 -8.40 -13.08 30.94
CA SER A 12 -7.94 -12.10 29.96
C SER A 12 -6.52 -11.67 30.31
N GLU A 13 -5.60 -11.79 29.35
CA GLU A 13 -4.21 -11.33 29.44
C GLU A 13 -4.00 -10.08 28.58
N ARG A 14 -3.53 -8.98 29.14
CA ARG A 14 -3.06 -7.82 28.37
C ARG A 14 -1.59 -7.92 28.06
N LEU A 15 -1.23 -7.83 26.78
CA LEU A 15 0.14 -7.99 26.32
C LEU A 15 0.96 -6.71 26.51
N THR A 16 2.15 -6.83 27.07
CA THR A 16 3.12 -5.72 27.24
C THR A 16 4.10 -5.61 26.08
N ALA A 17 4.24 -6.68 25.28
CA ALA A 17 5.09 -6.74 24.09
C ALA A 17 4.43 -7.64 23.04
N ASP A 18 4.87 -7.51 21.78
CA ASP A 18 4.48 -8.46 20.72
C ASP A 18 4.91 -9.87 21.10
N ALA A 19 4.01 -10.83 21.03
CA ALA A 19 4.27 -12.18 21.50
C ALA A 19 3.71 -13.24 20.55
N PRO A 20 4.50 -14.29 20.21
CA PRO A 20 3.99 -15.46 19.53
C PRO A 20 2.90 -16.13 20.38
N ARG A 21 1.81 -16.50 19.73
CA ARG A 21 0.67 -17.21 20.33
C ARG A 21 0.16 -18.28 19.36
N THR A 22 -0.66 -19.16 19.90
CA THR A 22 -1.36 -20.17 19.11
C THR A 22 -2.85 -20.08 19.35
N THR A 23 -3.63 -20.48 18.36
CA THR A 23 -5.03 -20.79 18.54
C THR A 23 -5.18 -22.09 19.34
N VAL A 24 -6.38 -22.48 19.68
CA VAL A 24 -6.64 -23.67 20.51
C VAL A 24 -6.11 -24.95 19.84
N GLU A 25 -6.19 -25.09 18.51
CA GLU A 25 -5.67 -26.25 17.76
C GLU A 25 -4.26 -26.05 17.22
N GLY A 26 -3.63 -24.93 17.55
CA GLY A 26 -2.20 -24.74 17.34
C GLY A 26 -1.82 -24.00 16.06
N ALA A 27 -2.75 -23.35 15.35
CA ALA A 27 -2.39 -22.37 14.34
C ALA A 27 -1.62 -21.22 15.02
N THR A 28 -0.52 -20.80 14.43
CA THR A 28 0.39 -19.80 15.02
C THR A 28 0.07 -18.40 14.52
N PHE A 29 0.21 -17.40 15.38
CA PHE A 29 0.09 -15.99 15.01
C PHE A 29 0.97 -15.12 15.92
N LEU A 30 1.10 -13.84 15.59
CA LEU A 30 1.79 -12.87 16.44
C LEU A 30 0.75 -11.90 17.02
N ALA A 31 0.64 -11.88 18.35
CA ALA A 31 -0.28 -11.01 19.06
C ALA A 31 0.43 -9.70 19.45
N PRO A 32 -0.14 -8.53 19.09
CA PRO A 32 0.52 -7.24 19.28
C PRO A 32 0.51 -6.77 20.73
N ALA A 33 1.50 -5.98 21.10
CA ALA A 33 1.55 -5.25 22.36
C ALA A 33 0.31 -4.36 22.56
N GLY A 34 -0.17 -4.27 23.79
CA GLY A 34 -1.34 -3.46 24.16
C GLY A 34 -2.68 -4.17 23.96
N TRP A 35 -2.75 -5.21 23.12
CA TRP A 35 -3.97 -5.99 22.93
C TRP A 35 -4.22 -6.93 24.12
N SER A 36 -5.48 -7.26 24.35
CA SER A 36 -5.88 -8.25 25.33
C SER A 36 -6.25 -9.56 24.63
N ILE A 37 -5.84 -10.70 25.17
CA ILE A 37 -6.20 -12.03 24.68
C ILE A 37 -7.07 -12.73 25.71
N THR A 38 -8.17 -13.31 25.25
CA THR A 38 -9.07 -14.14 26.04
C THR A 38 -9.33 -15.43 25.28
N VAL A 39 -9.12 -16.58 25.92
CA VAL A 39 -9.50 -17.88 25.35
C VAL A 39 -10.81 -18.33 25.96
N ARG A 40 -11.79 -18.64 25.11
CA ARG A 40 -13.11 -19.11 25.50
C ARG A 40 -13.56 -20.26 24.59
N GLY A 41 -13.56 -21.47 25.12
CA GLY A 41 -13.83 -22.67 24.31
C GLY A 41 -12.87 -22.75 23.12
N PRO A 42 -13.37 -22.87 21.87
CA PRO A 42 -12.55 -22.93 20.69
C PRO A 42 -12.05 -21.54 20.21
N ALA A 43 -12.46 -20.45 20.84
CA ALA A 43 -12.19 -19.10 20.41
C ALA A 43 -11.01 -18.48 21.16
N THR A 44 -10.01 -18.01 20.42
CA THR A 44 -8.95 -17.11 20.87
C THR A 44 -9.30 -15.69 20.41
N ILE A 45 -9.71 -14.84 21.34
CA ILE A 45 -10.26 -13.51 21.08
C ILE A 45 -9.21 -12.46 21.43
N LEU A 46 -8.82 -11.67 20.44
CA LEU A 46 -7.96 -10.50 20.60
C LEU A 46 -8.81 -9.23 20.60
N GLU A 47 -8.69 -8.42 21.63
CA GLU A 47 -9.38 -7.12 21.73
C GLU A 47 -8.36 -5.97 21.69
N ALA A 48 -8.66 -4.99 20.85
CA ALA A 48 -7.82 -3.79 20.71
C ALA A 48 -7.83 -2.95 22.00
N PRO A 49 -6.78 -2.15 22.27
CA PRO A 49 -6.69 -1.31 23.47
C PRO A 49 -7.84 -0.31 23.64
N GLU A 50 -8.49 0.09 22.56
CA GLU A 50 -9.64 1.01 22.55
C GLU A 50 -10.96 0.34 22.97
N ALA A 51 -10.95 -0.97 23.26
CA ALA A 51 -12.10 -1.81 23.54
C ALA A 51 -13.15 -1.86 22.40
N GLY A 52 -14.02 -2.87 22.43
CA GLY A 52 -15.12 -3.00 21.45
C GLY A 52 -14.71 -3.34 20.02
N SER A 53 -13.41 -3.46 19.73
CA SER A 53 -12.87 -3.87 18.43
C SER A 53 -12.10 -5.17 18.60
N ARG A 54 -12.53 -6.24 17.91
CA ARG A 54 -12.05 -7.60 18.18
C ARG A 54 -11.72 -8.37 16.91
N ILE A 55 -10.71 -9.24 17.02
CA ILE A 55 -10.42 -10.31 16.08
C ILE A 55 -10.51 -11.62 16.85
N ALA A 56 -11.41 -12.52 16.45
CA ALA A 56 -11.49 -13.83 17.07
C ALA A 56 -10.99 -14.90 16.08
N LEU A 57 -10.07 -15.73 16.54
CA LEU A 57 -9.55 -16.91 15.84
C LEU A 57 -10.22 -18.14 16.46
N VAL A 58 -11.08 -18.80 15.70
CA VAL A 58 -11.95 -19.86 16.22
C VAL A 58 -11.65 -21.16 15.48
N ASP A 59 -11.16 -22.16 16.20
CA ASP A 59 -10.90 -23.49 15.63
C ASP A 59 -12.15 -24.35 15.75
N VAL A 60 -12.61 -24.93 14.63
CA VAL A 60 -13.83 -25.71 14.57
C VAL A 60 -13.72 -26.90 13.61
N HIS A 61 -14.51 -27.94 13.86
CA HIS A 61 -14.69 -29.06 12.96
C HIS A 61 -16.05 -28.93 12.27
N ALA A 62 -16.07 -28.93 10.95
CA ALA A 62 -17.26 -28.82 10.12
C ALA A 62 -16.98 -29.39 8.72
N ASP A 63 -18.05 -29.79 8.02
CA ASP A 63 -17.92 -30.36 6.69
C ASP A 63 -17.64 -29.30 5.60
N THR A 64 -18.12 -28.07 5.82
CA THR A 64 -17.99 -26.97 4.86
C THR A 64 -17.54 -25.67 5.53
N ALA A 65 -16.99 -24.74 4.74
CA ALA A 65 -16.64 -23.40 5.21
C ALA A 65 -17.85 -22.64 5.80
N ASP A 66 -19.03 -22.78 5.18
CA ASP A 66 -20.25 -22.11 5.65
C ASP A 66 -20.68 -22.65 7.02
N ALA A 67 -20.62 -23.96 7.22
CA ALA A 67 -20.91 -24.59 8.52
C ALA A 67 -19.86 -24.17 9.56
N ALA A 68 -18.58 -24.12 9.19
CA ALA A 68 -17.50 -23.68 10.07
C ALA A 68 -17.72 -22.24 10.56
N VAL A 69 -18.08 -21.33 9.66
CA VAL A 69 -18.35 -19.93 10.00
C VAL A 69 -19.57 -19.79 10.91
N ALA A 70 -20.64 -20.56 10.68
CA ALA A 70 -21.82 -20.55 11.55
C ALA A 70 -21.48 -21.02 12.98
N VAL A 71 -20.70 -22.10 13.12
CA VAL A 71 -20.21 -22.59 14.41
C VAL A 71 -19.28 -21.57 15.09
N ALA A 72 -18.41 -20.94 14.34
CA ALA A 72 -17.48 -19.94 14.86
C ALA A 72 -18.21 -18.70 15.41
N TRP A 73 -19.21 -18.19 14.70
CA TRP A 73 -20.05 -17.10 15.20
C TRP A 73 -20.79 -17.47 16.48
N ALA A 74 -21.32 -18.69 16.56
CA ALA A 74 -21.99 -19.17 17.77
C ALA A 74 -21.01 -19.28 18.96
N ALA A 75 -19.77 -19.72 18.74
CA ALA A 75 -18.71 -19.79 19.76
C ALA A 75 -18.23 -18.40 20.20
N TYR A 76 -18.06 -17.48 19.25
CA TYR A 76 -17.71 -16.10 19.53
C TYR A 76 -18.82 -15.36 20.25
N ASN A 77 -20.09 -15.63 19.91
CA ASN A 77 -21.29 -15.09 20.53
C ASN A 77 -21.21 -13.57 20.78
N PRO A 78 -21.20 -12.74 19.72
CA PRO A 78 -21.17 -11.30 19.86
C PRO A 78 -22.52 -10.78 20.39
N PRO A 79 -22.58 -9.54 20.90
CA PRO A 79 -23.85 -8.95 21.35
C PRO A 79 -24.85 -8.70 20.22
N ARG A 80 -24.39 -8.72 18.98
CA ARG A 80 -25.19 -8.53 17.76
C ARG A 80 -24.66 -9.42 16.63
N TYR A 81 -25.56 -9.85 15.75
CA TYR A 81 -25.24 -10.54 14.50
C TYR A 81 -25.61 -9.65 13.31
N TRP A 82 -24.86 -9.81 12.22
CA TRP A 82 -25.04 -9.06 10.98
C TRP A 82 -25.48 -10.00 9.85
N ALA A 83 -26.30 -9.48 8.93
CA ALA A 83 -26.70 -10.23 7.74
C ALA A 83 -25.48 -10.42 6.81
N LEU A 84 -25.39 -11.60 6.19
CA LEU A 84 -24.36 -11.85 5.18
C LEU A 84 -24.65 -11.01 3.94
N GLN A 85 -23.69 -10.19 3.51
CA GLN A 85 -23.77 -9.41 2.28
C GLN A 85 -23.26 -10.23 1.09
N ARG A 86 -22.09 -10.84 1.22
CA ARG A 86 -21.48 -11.66 0.17
C ARG A 86 -20.46 -12.65 0.74
N SER A 87 -20.22 -13.71 -0.03
CA SER A 87 -19.09 -14.61 0.25
C SER A 87 -18.40 -14.99 -1.05
N ALA A 88 -17.09 -15.24 -0.99
CA ALA A 88 -16.27 -15.63 -2.13
C ALA A 88 -15.19 -16.64 -1.72
N PRO A 89 -14.95 -17.69 -2.54
CA PRO A 89 -13.79 -18.54 -2.34
C PRO A 89 -12.50 -17.74 -2.52
N GLN A 90 -11.47 -18.11 -1.78
CA GLN A 90 -10.12 -17.56 -1.86
C GLN A 90 -9.15 -18.65 -2.28
N GLU A 91 -8.01 -18.26 -2.84
CA GLU A 91 -6.97 -19.22 -3.21
C GLU A 91 -6.29 -19.83 -1.98
N ASP A 92 -5.90 -21.07 -2.13
CA ASP A 92 -5.10 -21.80 -1.16
C ASP A 92 -3.73 -21.15 -1.01
N ARG A 93 -3.37 -20.76 0.20
CA ARG A 93 -2.09 -20.11 0.47
C ARG A 93 -1.57 -20.38 1.87
N ASP A 94 -0.27 -20.28 2.04
CA ASP A 94 0.40 -20.40 3.34
C ASP A 94 0.01 -21.68 4.12
N GLY A 95 -0.26 -22.78 3.40
CA GLY A 95 -0.66 -24.06 3.98
C GLY A 95 -2.14 -24.18 4.34
N TRP A 96 -2.91 -23.14 4.13
CA TRP A 96 -4.36 -23.15 4.24
C TRP A 96 -5.00 -23.57 2.93
N VAL A 97 -6.06 -24.39 3.00
CA VAL A 97 -6.85 -24.87 1.86
C VAL A 97 -8.34 -24.56 2.07
N ASP A 98 -9.13 -24.64 0.99
CA ASP A 98 -10.57 -24.39 0.98
C ASP A 98 -10.95 -23.02 1.55
N GLN A 99 -10.09 -22.00 1.32
CA GLN A 99 -10.29 -20.68 1.90
C GLN A 99 -11.53 -19.99 1.34
N LYS A 100 -12.33 -19.36 2.22
CA LYS A 100 -13.53 -18.61 1.83
C LYS A 100 -13.68 -17.37 2.70
N GLN A 101 -13.97 -16.23 2.09
CA GLN A 101 -14.20 -14.95 2.77
C GLN A 101 -15.70 -14.63 2.79
N TYR A 102 -16.14 -13.94 3.84
CA TYR A 102 -17.50 -13.50 4.08
C TYR A 102 -17.50 -12.04 4.51
N VAL A 103 -18.34 -11.23 3.90
CA VAL A 103 -18.54 -9.82 4.24
C VAL A 103 -19.96 -9.65 4.73
N TYR A 104 -20.15 -8.94 5.83
CA TYR A 104 -21.44 -8.72 6.47
C TYR A 104 -21.91 -7.29 6.28
N GLU A 105 -23.23 -7.11 6.25
CA GLU A 105 -23.84 -5.78 6.14
C GLU A 105 -23.67 -5.00 7.43
N THR A 106 -23.14 -3.79 7.32
CA THR A 106 -23.06 -2.81 8.39
C THR A 106 -23.65 -1.49 7.92
N SER A 107 -24.43 -0.82 8.78
CA SER A 107 -24.92 0.51 8.41
C SER A 107 -23.80 1.55 8.50
N PRO A 108 -23.84 2.63 7.69
CA PRO A 108 -22.86 3.71 7.79
C PRO A 108 -22.73 4.30 9.19
N GLY A 109 -23.82 4.36 9.96
CA GLY A 109 -23.84 4.89 11.33
C GLY A 109 -23.20 3.97 12.37
N GLU A 110 -22.96 2.69 12.04
CA GLU A 110 -22.23 1.77 12.93
C GLU A 110 -20.73 1.99 12.88
N HIS A 111 -20.20 2.58 11.81
CA HIS A 111 -18.77 2.77 11.59
C HIS A 111 -17.94 1.49 11.81
N ARG A 112 -18.47 0.32 11.43
CA ARG A 112 -17.84 -0.99 11.66
C ARG A 112 -17.52 -1.69 10.36
N THR A 113 -16.45 -2.50 10.40
CA THR A 113 -16.14 -3.52 9.42
C THR A 113 -16.32 -4.89 10.07
N VAL A 114 -17.19 -5.73 9.48
CA VAL A 114 -17.46 -7.07 9.97
C VAL A 114 -17.25 -8.07 8.83
N MET A 115 -16.33 -9.00 9.04
CA MET A 115 -15.95 -10.02 8.06
C MET A 115 -15.67 -11.35 8.76
N ALA A 116 -15.74 -12.44 8.02
CA ALA A 116 -15.17 -13.71 8.43
C ALA A 116 -14.28 -14.28 7.30
N SER A 117 -13.29 -15.06 7.69
CA SER A 117 -12.48 -15.85 6.76
C SER A 117 -12.34 -17.26 7.34
N ALA A 118 -12.79 -18.26 6.60
CA ALA A 118 -12.60 -19.66 6.95
C ALA A 118 -11.44 -20.23 6.15
N ALA A 119 -10.53 -20.96 6.81
CA ALA A 119 -9.40 -21.61 6.19
C ALA A 119 -9.20 -22.99 6.84
N ARG A 120 -8.99 -24.04 6.03
CA ARG A 120 -8.87 -25.42 6.51
C ARG A 120 -7.41 -25.90 6.47
N HIS A 121 -7.03 -26.66 7.49
CA HIS A 121 -5.78 -27.40 7.52
C HIS A 121 -5.93 -28.69 8.29
N ALA A 122 -5.43 -29.81 7.76
CA ALA A 122 -5.44 -31.14 8.42
C ALA A 122 -6.81 -31.56 8.98
N GLY A 123 -7.91 -31.20 8.30
CA GLY A 123 -9.28 -31.58 8.67
C GLY A 123 -9.97 -30.64 9.66
N SER A 124 -9.31 -29.62 10.17
CA SER A 124 -9.86 -28.59 11.03
C SER A 124 -9.95 -27.25 10.31
N TRP A 125 -10.91 -26.42 10.69
CA TRP A 125 -11.08 -25.05 10.24
C TRP A 125 -10.59 -24.07 11.29
N THR A 126 -9.79 -23.11 10.89
CA THR A 126 -9.56 -21.88 11.66
C THR A 126 -10.37 -20.76 11.02
N VAL A 127 -11.35 -20.25 11.73
CA VAL A 127 -12.19 -19.13 11.28
C VAL A 127 -11.73 -17.87 11.96
N THR A 128 -11.33 -16.89 11.16
CA THR A 128 -11.06 -15.52 11.62
C THR A 128 -12.36 -14.72 11.56
N LEU A 129 -12.82 -14.23 12.69
CA LEU A 129 -13.93 -13.28 12.77
C LEU A 129 -13.36 -11.89 13.05
N PHE A 130 -13.63 -10.96 12.16
CA PHE A 130 -13.18 -9.58 12.22
C PHE A 130 -14.38 -8.69 12.55
N ASP A 131 -14.38 -8.08 13.72
CA ASP A 131 -15.45 -7.25 14.26
C ASP A 131 -14.84 -6.00 14.88
N MET A 132 -14.54 -4.99 14.02
CA MET A 132 -13.79 -3.82 14.43
C MET A 132 -14.43 -2.51 13.95
N ASP A 133 -14.27 -1.47 14.76
CA ASP A 133 -14.53 -0.09 14.36
C ASP A 133 -13.59 0.32 13.22
N GLN A 134 -14.09 1.11 12.24
CA GLN A 134 -13.32 1.50 11.06
C GLN A 134 -12.12 2.38 11.43
N ALA A 135 -12.31 3.35 12.32
CA ALA A 135 -11.21 4.24 12.74
C ALA A 135 -10.14 3.47 13.53
N ILE A 136 -10.54 2.47 14.34
CA ILE A 136 -9.59 1.60 15.05
C ILE A 136 -8.90 0.66 14.07
N THR A 137 -9.58 0.14 13.05
CA THR A 137 -8.98 -0.67 12.00
C THR A 137 -7.90 0.12 11.26
N GLU A 138 -8.17 1.35 10.87
CA GLU A 138 -7.19 2.22 10.20
C GLU A 138 -6.02 2.56 11.14
N LYS A 139 -6.31 2.95 12.37
CA LYS A 139 -5.31 3.28 13.37
C LYS A 139 -4.37 2.10 13.64
N ARG A 140 -4.92 0.88 13.69
CA ARG A 140 -4.19 -0.33 14.07
C ARG A 140 -3.86 -1.24 12.89
N ALA A 141 -3.90 -0.71 11.67
CA ALA A 141 -3.71 -1.51 10.44
C ALA A 141 -2.42 -2.36 10.48
N GLY A 142 -1.30 -1.81 10.96
CA GLY A 142 -0.04 -2.57 11.13
C GLY A 142 -0.16 -3.72 12.14
N GLN A 143 -0.88 -3.52 13.24
CA GLN A 143 -1.10 -4.57 14.26
C GLN A 143 -2.08 -5.63 13.78
N VAL A 144 -3.13 -5.25 13.05
CA VAL A 144 -4.04 -6.18 12.37
C VAL A 144 -3.26 -7.02 11.36
N ALA A 145 -2.43 -6.39 10.53
CA ALA A 145 -1.55 -7.10 9.58
C ALA A 145 -0.55 -8.04 10.28
N LEU A 146 -0.08 -7.69 11.48
CA LEU A 146 0.78 -8.55 12.29
C LEU A 146 0.05 -9.83 12.71
N ILE A 147 -1.20 -9.72 13.15
CA ILE A 147 -2.04 -10.87 13.55
C ILE A 147 -2.34 -11.75 12.32
N LEU A 148 -2.96 -11.17 11.30
CA LEU A 148 -3.51 -11.90 10.16
C LEU A 148 -2.42 -12.40 9.21
N GLY A 149 -1.39 -11.59 8.96
CA GLY A 149 -0.28 -11.94 8.07
C GLY A 149 0.64 -13.04 8.62
N ARG A 150 0.49 -13.41 9.90
CA ARG A 150 1.23 -14.48 10.56
C ARG A 150 0.34 -15.58 11.11
N LEU A 151 -0.94 -15.56 10.77
CA LEU A 151 -1.83 -16.69 11.04
C LEU A 151 -1.49 -17.83 10.07
N LEU A 152 -0.74 -18.80 10.58
CA LEU A 152 -0.23 -19.93 9.80
C LEU A 152 -0.69 -21.24 10.44
N PRO A 153 -0.95 -22.28 9.64
CA PRO A 153 -1.30 -23.60 10.17
C PRO A 153 -0.21 -24.13 11.09
N ARG A 154 -0.58 -25.00 11.98
CA ARG A 154 0.36 -25.71 12.83
C ARG A 154 1.46 -26.40 12.02
N ASN A 155 2.73 -26.18 12.38
CA ASN A 155 3.92 -26.72 11.72
C ASN A 155 4.16 -26.25 10.27
N TYR A 156 3.39 -25.31 9.75
CA TYR A 156 3.67 -24.75 8.44
C TYR A 156 4.88 -23.81 8.47
N GLN A 157 5.73 -23.96 7.46
CA GLN A 157 6.85 -23.05 7.24
C GLN A 157 6.68 -22.37 5.88
N ARG A 158 6.68 -21.04 5.90
CA ARG A 158 6.62 -20.25 4.66
C ARG A 158 7.91 -20.44 3.86
N GLU A 159 7.78 -20.48 2.54
CA GLU A 159 8.93 -20.46 1.64
C GLU A 159 9.84 -19.26 1.93
N THR A 160 11.16 -19.49 1.83
CA THR A 160 12.15 -18.43 2.04
C THR A 160 13.25 -18.50 0.99
N PHE A 161 13.75 -17.35 0.60
CA PHE A 161 14.87 -17.19 -0.33
C PHE A 161 16.16 -16.74 0.39
N ALA A 162 16.13 -16.68 1.73
CA ALA A 162 17.30 -16.32 2.53
C ALA A 162 18.51 -17.20 2.18
N GLY A 163 19.63 -16.55 1.89
CA GLY A 163 20.88 -17.23 1.52
C GLY A 163 20.91 -17.85 0.12
N LYS A 164 19.83 -17.76 -0.66
CA LYS A 164 19.82 -18.21 -2.05
C LYS A 164 20.37 -17.13 -2.99
N PRO A 165 21.27 -17.45 -3.93
CA PRO A 165 21.65 -16.53 -4.99
C PRO A 165 20.50 -16.32 -5.98
N ALA A 166 20.29 -15.09 -6.41
CA ALA A 166 19.34 -14.81 -7.48
C ALA A 166 19.92 -15.24 -8.83
N HIS A 167 19.09 -15.82 -9.67
CA HIS A 167 19.43 -16.07 -11.07
C HIS A 167 19.57 -14.74 -11.82
N LYS A 168 20.30 -14.78 -12.93
CA LYS A 168 20.38 -13.65 -13.86
C LYS A 168 19.06 -13.52 -14.62
N LEU A 169 18.70 -12.28 -14.94
CA LEU A 169 17.61 -11.95 -15.86
C LEU A 169 18.10 -12.19 -17.29
N ASP A 170 18.27 -13.47 -17.62
CA ASP A 170 18.55 -13.93 -18.97
C ASP A 170 17.30 -13.78 -19.89
N PRO A 171 17.43 -13.98 -21.20
CA PRO A 171 16.30 -13.82 -22.13
C PRO A 171 15.08 -14.69 -21.79
N GLU A 172 15.26 -15.90 -21.25
CA GLU A 172 14.18 -16.80 -20.87
C GLU A 172 13.40 -16.25 -19.66
N ARG A 173 14.12 -15.79 -18.62
CA ARG A 173 13.51 -15.20 -17.42
C ARG A 173 12.83 -13.86 -17.71
N VAL A 174 13.44 -13.05 -18.58
CA VAL A 174 12.80 -11.82 -19.07
C VAL A 174 11.53 -12.16 -19.83
N ALA A 175 11.55 -13.16 -20.72
CA ALA A 175 10.36 -13.61 -21.45
C ALA A 175 9.25 -14.10 -20.50
N ALA A 176 9.59 -14.85 -19.45
CA ALA A 176 8.62 -15.30 -18.44
C ALA A 176 7.95 -14.13 -17.70
N LEU A 177 8.72 -13.09 -17.33
CA LEU A 177 8.17 -11.90 -16.66
C LEU A 177 7.31 -11.05 -17.61
N THR A 178 7.73 -10.89 -18.86
CA THR A 178 6.97 -10.11 -19.86
C THR A 178 5.69 -10.82 -20.29
N ALA A 179 5.73 -12.14 -20.45
CA ALA A 179 4.53 -12.94 -20.70
C ALA A 179 3.53 -12.81 -19.54
N PHE A 180 3.99 -12.98 -18.29
CA PHE A 180 3.14 -12.79 -17.11
C PHE A 180 2.45 -11.42 -17.11
N ILE A 181 3.17 -10.36 -17.46
CA ILE A 181 2.61 -9.00 -17.50
C ILE A 181 1.53 -8.87 -18.59
N ASP A 182 1.79 -9.35 -19.80
CA ASP A 182 0.84 -9.19 -20.91
C ASP A 182 -0.40 -10.09 -20.73
N ASP A 183 -0.21 -11.35 -20.29
CA ASP A 183 -1.31 -12.26 -19.95
C ASP A 183 -2.18 -11.70 -18.81
N SER A 184 -1.54 -11.13 -17.77
CA SER A 184 -2.24 -10.48 -16.64
C SER A 184 -3.04 -9.26 -17.10
N ARG A 185 -2.45 -8.43 -17.98
CA ARG A 185 -3.09 -7.26 -18.57
C ARG A 185 -4.36 -7.65 -19.32
N GLU A 186 -4.28 -8.69 -20.15
CA GLU A 186 -5.44 -9.19 -20.90
C GLU A 186 -6.50 -9.78 -19.99
N ALA A 187 -6.12 -10.63 -19.04
CA ALA A 187 -7.04 -11.30 -18.11
C ALA A 187 -7.84 -10.34 -17.23
N LEU A 188 -7.26 -9.17 -16.90
CA LEU A 188 -7.88 -8.14 -16.06
C LEU A 188 -8.45 -6.95 -16.85
N GLY A 189 -8.36 -6.95 -18.17
CA GLY A 189 -8.83 -5.85 -19.01
C GLY A 189 -8.04 -4.54 -18.76
N VAL A 190 -6.78 -4.60 -18.40
CA VAL A 190 -5.93 -3.41 -18.22
C VAL A 190 -5.50 -2.90 -19.59
N PRO A 191 -5.82 -1.65 -19.97
CA PRO A 191 -5.49 -1.15 -21.30
C PRO A 191 -4.01 -1.13 -21.61
N GLY A 192 -3.18 -0.62 -20.71
CA GLY A 192 -1.75 -0.47 -20.96
C GLY A 192 -0.87 -0.63 -19.72
N ILE A 193 0.29 -1.20 -19.92
CA ILE A 193 1.35 -1.36 -18.91
C ILE A 193 2.69 -1.00 -19.53
N ALA A 194 3.59 -0.38 -18.76
CA ALA A 194 5.00 -0.26 -19.09
C ALA A 194 5.84 -0.94 -18.00
N LEU A 195 6.82 -1.74 -18.43
CA LEU A 195 7.72 -2.52 -17.58
C LEU A 195 9.16 -2.16 -17.86
N GLY A 196 9.95 -2.01 -16.80
CA GLY A 196 11.41 -1.92 -16.87
C GLY A 196 12.07 -2.89 -15.92
N LEU A 197 13.12 -3.55 -16.38
CA LEU A 197 13.94 -4.47 -15.61
C LEU A 197 15.40 -4.04 -15.66
N LEU A 198 16.04 -4.05 -14.50
CA LEU A 198 17.44 -3.66 -14.33
C LEU A 198 18.20 -4.77 -13.61
N GLN A 199 19.41 -5.09 -14.06
CA GLN A 199 20.33 -5.96 -13.34
C GLN A 199 21.76 -5.44 -13.42
N ASP A 200 22.44 -5.40 -12.26
CA ASP A 200 23.85 -4.98 -12.15
C ASP A 200 24.12 -3.61 -12.82
N GLY A 201 23.18 -2.67 -12.66
CA GLY A 201 23.24 -1.32 -13.23
C GLY A 201 22.95 -1.22 -14.73
N LYS A 202 22.53 -2.30 -15.38
CA LYS A 202 22.16 -2.33 -16.81
C LYS A 202 20.67 -2.59 -16.97
N VAL A 203 20.02 -1.84 -17.83
CA VAL A 203 18.65 -2.11 -18.26
C VAL A 203 18.66 -3.35 -19.13
N VAL A 204 17.94 -4.39 -18.72
CA VAL A 204 17.81 -5.65 -19.48
C VAL A 204 16.50 -5.73 -20.27
N PHE A 205 15.50 -4.96 -19.85
CA PHE A 205 14.24 -4.79 -20.57
C PHE A 205 13.63 -3.43 -20.24
N ALA A 206 13.03 -2.76 -21.22
CA ALA A 206 12.22 -1.56 -21.01
C ALA A 206 11.30 -1.36 -22.23
N ASP A 207 10.01 -1.65 -22.06
CA ASP A 207 8.99 -1.48 -23.11
C ASP A 207 7.58 -1.48 -22.48
N GLY A 208 6.53 -1.37 -23.32
CA GLY A 208 5.13 -1.38 -22.91
C GLY A 208 4.28 -2.41 -23.64
N PHE A 209 3.09 -2.68 -23.09
CA PHE A 209 2.11 -3.65 -23.56
C PHE A 209 0.73 -3.01 -23.67
N GLY A 210 -0.08 -3.48 -24.59
CA GLY A 210 -1.45 -3.04 -24.77
C GLY A 210 -1.59 -1.68 -25.42
N SER A 211 -2.52 -0.85 -24.91
CA SER A 211 -2.90 0.45 -25.48
C SER A 211 -2.59 1.60 -24.53
N ARG A 212 -1.94 2.65 -25.03
CA ARG A 212 -1.71 3.90 -24.30
C ARG A 212 -3.02 4.65 -24.03
N GLU A 213 -3.88 4.71 -25.02
CA GLU A 213 -5.23 5.27 -24.93
C GLU A 213 -6.19 4.38 -25.75
N LEU A 214 -7.29 3.93 -25.14
CA LEU A 214 -8.29 3.13 -25.83
C LEU A 214 -8.92 3.94 -26.98
N GLY A 215 -9.14 3.28 -28.11
CA GLY A 215 -9.70 3.89 -29.32
C GLY A 215 -8.72 4.76 -30.10
N LYS A 216 -7.47 4.93 -29.64
CA LYS A 216 -6.41 5.62 -30.36
C LYS A 216 -5.27 4.66 -30.73
N ALA A 217 -4.57 4.95 -31.82
CA ALA A 217 -3.37 4.22 -32.18
C ALA A 217 -2.22 4.52 -31.20
N GLY A 218 -1.42 3.50 -30.91
CA GLY A 218 -0.21 3.58 -30.11
C GLY A 218 -0.28 2.77 -28.83
N ARG A 219 0.80 2.01 -28.60
CA ARG A 219 1.04 1.29 -27.36
C ARG A 219 1.88 2.14 -26.41
N PRO A 220 1.87 1.87 -25.11
CA PRO A 220 2.88 2.40 -24.20
C PRO A 220 4.27 1.92 -24.64
N ASP A 221 5.27 2.71 -24.32
CA ASP A 221 6.68 2.38 -24.41
C ASP A 221 7.42 2.81 -23.14
N ALA A 222 8.73 2.60 -23.08
CA ALA A 222 9.52 2.95 -21.92
C ALA A 222 9.59 4.48 -21.65
N ASP A 223 9.21 5.32 -22.59
CA ASP A 223 9.18 6.79 -22.50
C ASP A 223 7.76 7.34 -22.26
N THR A 224 6.75 6.49 -22.28
CA THR A 224 5.36 6.89 -21.99
C THR A 224 5.22 7.34 -20.54
N LEU A 225 4.68 8.55 -20.35
CA LEU A 225 4.44 9.13 -19.04
C LEU A 225 3.17 8.54 -18.40
N PHE A 226 3.30 8.15 -17.15
CA PHE A 226 2.20 7.79 -16.25
C PHE A 226 2.28 8.66 -14.99
N MET A 227 1.16 8.89 -14.32
CA MET A 227 1.21 9.38 -12.95
C MET A 227 1.76 8.28 -12.05
N ILE A 228 2.84 8.59 -11.33
CA ILE A 228 3.51 7.59 -10.46
C ILE A 228 3.02 7.64 -9.02
N ALA A 229 2.06 8.50 -8.73
CA ALA A 229 1.42 8.59 -7.43
C ALA A 229 2.46 8.59 -6.27
N SER A 230 2.24 7.77 -5.27
CA SER A 230 3.07 7.75 -4.05
C SER A 230 4.53 7.34 -4.26
N ASN A 231 4.92 6.82 -5.42
CA ASN A 231 6.34 6.69 -5.76
C ASN A 231 7.07 8.04 -5.74
N THR A 232 6.34 9.15 -5.86
CA THR A 232 6.87 10.51 -5.67
C THR A 232 7.49 10.71 -4.28
N LYS A 233 7.00 10.01 -3.23
CA LYS A 233 7.55 10.11 -1.87
C LYS A 233 9.02 9.68 -1.81
N ALA A 234 9.36 8.61 -2.51
CA ALA A 234 10.75 8.15 -2.61
C ALA A 234 11.67 9.20 -3.24
N LEU A 235 11.18 9.93 -4.26
CA LEU A 235 11.91 11.05 -4.87
C LEU A 235 11.98 12.27 -3.94
N THR A 236 10.90 12.56 -3.21
CA THR A 236 10.87 13.66 -2.22
C THR A 236 11.84 13.40 -1.07
N THR A 237 11.92 12.16 -0.58
CA THR A 237 12.88 11.83 0.48
C THR A 237 14.32 11.77 -0.02
N LEU A 238 14.53 11.52 -1.31
CA LEU A 238 15.84 11.69 -1.93
C LEU A 238 16.29 13.16 -1.93
N LEU A 239 15.37 14.10 -2.18
CA LEU A 239 15.67 15.54 -2.02
C LEU A 239 16.10 15.86 -0.58
N LEU A 240 15.37 15.34 0.43
CA LEU A 240 15.76 15.52 1.84
C LEU A 240 17.13 14.90 2.12
N ALA A 241 17.40 13.70 1.63
CA ALA A 241 18.70 13.04 1.80
C ALA A 241 19.84 13.85 1.17
N ARG A 242 19.61 14.53 0.03
CA ARG A 242 20.57 15.46 -0.58
C ARG A 242 20.87 16.64 0.35
N LEU A 243 19.84 17.18 1.01
CA LEU A 243 20.04 18.28 1.97
C LEU A 243 20.75 17.81 3.25
N VAL A 244 20.52 16.57 3.69
CA VAL A 244 21.25 15.96 4.79
C VAL A 244 22.73 15.76 4.42
N ASP A 245 23.00 15.17 3.28
CA ASP A 245 24.36 14.92 2.78
C ASP A 245 25.16 16.21 2.64
N SER A 246 24.53 17.28 2.12
CA SER A 246 25.12 18.61 2.02
C SER A 246 25.15 19.40 3.34
N LYS A 247 24.76 18.78 4.48
CA LYS A 247 24.76 19.37 5.82
C LYS A 247 23.89 20.63 5.98
N ARG A 248 22.89 20.81 5.11
CA ARG A 248 21.91 21.90 5.23
C ARG A 248 20.88 21.65 6.32
N LEU A 249 20.58 20.38 6.62
CA LEU A 249 19.73 19.90 7.70
C LEU A 249 20.19 18.50 8.13
N THR A 250 19.57 17.97 9.19
CA THR A 250 19.66 16.56 9.60
C THR A 250 18.27 15.96 9.67
N TRP A 251 18.18 14.65 9.68
CA TRP A 251 16.89 13.96 9.90
C TRP A 251 16.24 14.32 11.24
N ASP A 252 17.04 14.72 12.23
CA ASP A 252 16.60 15.14 13.56
C ASP A 252 16.45 16.65 13.72
N THR A 253 16.53 17.41 12.63
CA THR A 253 16.27 18.86 12.67
C THR A 253 14.79 19.11 12.98
N PRO A 254 14.44 19.92 14.00
CA PRO A 254 13.06 20.34 14.25
C PRO A 254 12.48 21.08 13.03
N VAL A 255 11.28 20.69 12.60
CA VAL A 255 10.63 21.29 11.41
C VAL A 255 10.42 22.78 11.58
N THR A 256 10.05 23.22 12.79
CA THR A 256 9.85 24.65 13.11
C THR A 256 11.11 25.51 13.00
N ARG A 257 12.31 24.89 13.08
CA ARG A 257 13.58 25.60 12.84
C ARG A 257 13.77 25.91 11.35
N LEU A 258 13.31 25.03 10.47
CA LEU A 258 13.41 25.22 9.02
C LEU A 258 12.28 26.08 8.49
N MET A 259 11.06 25.86 8.96
CA MET A 259 9.83 26.57 8.58
C MET A 259 9.09 27.05 9.86
N PRO A 260 9.37 28.26 10.36
CA PRO A 260 8.78 28.77 11.62
C PRO A 260 7.25 28.83 11.61
N ALA A 261 6.63 28.89 10.44
CA ALA A 261 5.16 28.89 10.28
C ALA A 261 4.53 27.50 10.28
N PHE A 262 5.33 26.42 10.32
CA PHE A 262 4.80 25.05 10.38
C PHE A 262 4.00 24.84 11.67
N ARG A 263 2.81 24.25 11.55
CA ARG A 263 1.93 23.93 12.70
C ARG A 263 1.27 22.57 12.51
N LEU A 264 1.13 21.87 13.62
CA LEU A 264 0.19 20.76 13.81
C LEU A 264 -0.89 21.18 14.81
N GLY A 265 -1.83 20.31 15.13
CA GLY A 265 -3.03 20.63 15.90
C GLY A 265 -2.81 21.17 17.33
N ASP A 266 -1.61 20.97 17.88
CA ASP A 266 -1.21 21.56 19.15
C ASP A 266 0.29 21.94 19.16
N ASP A 267 0.68 22.83 20.09
CA ASP A 267 2.03 23.38 20.17
C ASP A 267 3.07 22.35 20.63
N ALA A 268 2.69 21.39 21.49
CA ALA A 268 3.60 20.36 21.98
C ALA A 268 3.98 19.42 20.85
N THR A 269 2.99 18.93 20.09
CA THR A 269 3.22 18.11 18.89
C THR A 269 4.02 18.89 17.85
N THR A 270 3.65 20.15 17.57
CA THR A 270 4.36 21.01 16.62
C THR A 270 5.85 21.15 16.95
N SER A 271 6.18 21.37 18.21
CA SER A 271 7.56 21.57 18.67
C SER A 271 8.41 20.28 18.64
N SER A 272 7.77 19.12 18.73
CA SER A 272 8.42 17.80 18.77
C SER A 272 8.68 17.19 17.40
N VAL A 273 8.07 17.74 16.32
CA VAL A 273 8.20 17.16 14.97
C VAL A 273 9.58 17.44 14.38
N LEU A 274 10.27 16.36 14.01
CA LEU A 274 11.54 16.36 13.29
C LEU A 274 11.32 16.09 11.79
N VAL A 275 12.29 16.43 10.95
CA VAL A 275 12.23 16.18 9.50
C VAL A 275 11.88 14.75 9.17
N LYS A 276 12.49 13.75 9.82
CA LYS A 276 12.19 12.33 9.62
C LYS A 276 10.72 11.98 9.92
N HIS A 277 10.09 12.66 10.86
CA HIS A 277 8.70 12.41 11.24
C HIS A 277 7.71 12.79 10.14
N LEU A 278 8.07 13.68 9.21
CA LEU A 278 7.21 14.04 8.08
C LEU A 278 7.08 12.89 7.05
N VAL A 279 8.02 11.94 7.04
CA VAL A 279 8.12 10.90 6.00
C VAL A 279 8.15 9.49 6.54
N CYS A 280 8.09 9.29 7.86
CA CYS A 280 8.17 7.97 8.50
C CYS A 280 6.83 7.22 8.59
N ALA A 281 5.72 7.85 8.27
CA ALA A 281 4.37 7.31 8.54
C ALA A 281 4.19 6.84 10.00
N CYS A 282 4.83 7.55 10.96
CA CYS A 282 4.97 7.11 12.36
C CYS A 282 4.59 8.20 13.38
N THR A 283 3.94 9.29 12.96
CA THR A 283 3.57 10.40 13.84
C THR A 283 2.28 10.18 14.62
N GLY A 284 1.51 9.16 14.28
CA GLY A 284 0.18 8.96 14.86
C GLY A 284 -0.88 9.91 14.29
N LEU A 285 -0.56 10.76 13.31
CA LEU A 285 -1.56 11.59 12.63
C LEU A 285 -2.40 10.70 11.71
N PRO A 286 -3.73 10.72 11.84
CA PRO A 286 -4.61 9.89 11.01
C PRO A 286 -4.54 10.30 9.54
N ARG A 287 -4.82 9.35 8.66
CA ARG A 287 -4.96 9.62 7.23
C ARG A 287 -6.24 10.45 7.01
N GLN A 288 -6.09 11.66 6.47
CA GLN A 288 -7.21 12.57 6.15
C GLN A 288 -7.07 13.06 4.72
N ASP A 289 -7.45 12.19 3.77
CA ASP A 289 -7.35 12.49 2.35
C ASP A 289 -8.62 13.17 1.80
N LEU A 290 -9.81 12.86 2.33
CA LEU A 290 -11.08 13.39 1.84
C LEU A 290 -11.16 14.92 1.76
N PRO A 291 -10.71 15.72 2.76
CA PRO A 291 -10.82 17.17 2.67
C PRO A 291 -10.11 17.77 1.44
N TRP A 292 -8.88 17.34 1.14
CA TRP A 292 -8.15 17.87 -0.01
C TRP A 292 -8.56 17.21 -1.32
N LEU A 293 -9.08 15.96 -1.30
CA LEU A 293 -9.65 15.31 -2.47
C LEU A 293 -10.95 15.97 -2.91
N MET A 294 -11.82 16.35 -1.97
CA MET A 294 -13.12 16.96 -2.30
C MET A 294 -13.01 18.46 -2.63
N GLU A 295 -12.06 19.16 -2.02
CA GLU A 295 -11.84 20.59 -2.22
C GLU A 295 -10.77 20.92 -3.26
N PHE A 296 -10.36 19.99 -4.09
CA PHE A 296 -9.17 20.10 -4.94
C PHE A 296 -9.16 21.35 -5.85
N LYS A 297 -10.31 21.84 -6.28
CA LYS A 297 -10.39 23.02 -7.19
C LYS A 297 -9.88 24.31 -6.54
N ALA A 298 -10.03 24.45 -5.22
CA ALA A 298 -9.58 25.59 -4.43
C ALA A 298 -8.31 25.31 -3.62
N ALA A 299 -7.88 24.05 -3.56
CA ALA A 299 -6.74 23.65 -2.74
C ALA A 299 -5.41 24.16 -3.32
N THR A 300 -4.53 24.62 -2.44
CA THR A 300 -3.18 25.09 -2.74
C THR A 300 -2.16 24.39 -1.84
N PRO A 301 -0.86 24.41 -2.15
CA PRO A 301 0.17 23.97 -1.21
C PRO A 301 0.05 24.59 0.18
N ALA A 302 -0.28 25.88 0.24
CA ALA A 302 -0.47 26.58 1.52
C ALA A 302 -1.71 26.11 2.28
N SER A 303 -2.83 25.84 1.60
CA SER A 303 -4.04 25.30 2.26
C SER A 303 -3.82 23.87 2.77
N ALA A 304 -3.08 23.03 2.03
CA ALA A 304 -2.68 21.70 2.49
C ALA A 304 -1.81 21.76 3.76
N MET A 305 -0.86 22.70 3.82
CA MET A 305 -0.07 22.94 5.03
C MET A 305 -0.93 23.46 6.20
N LYS A 306 -1.93 24.31 5.92
CA LYS A 306 -2.85 24.81 6.94
C LYS A 306 -3.73 23.69 7.52
N LEU A 307 -4.14 22.74 6.71
CA LEU A 307 -4.95 21.58 7.16
C LEU A 307 -4.20 20.76 8.21
N LEU A 308 -2.88 20.61 8.11
CA LEU A 308 -2.07 19.94 9.14
C LEU A 308 -2.20 20.61 10.52
N GLY A 309 -2.39 21.93 10.58
CA GLY A 309 -2.61 22.67 11.83
C GLY A 309 -3.91 22.31 12.56
N THR A 310 -4.80 21.53 11.96
CA THR A 310 -6.03 21.02 12.59
C THR A 310 -5.91 19.57 13.05
N MET A 311 -4.80 18.89 12.76
CA MET A 311 -4.63 17.45 12.98
C MET A 311 -3.86 17.17 14.26
N GLN A 312 -4.38 16.22 15.05
CA GLN A 312 -3.72 15.75 16.27
C GLN A 312 -3.36 14.27 16.17
N PRO A 313 -2.22 13.85 16.75
CA PRO A 313 -1.86 12.44 16.82
C PRO A 313 -2.87 11.62 17.64
N THR A 314 -3.18 10.43 17.17
CA THR A 314 -4.00 9.43 17.87
C THR A 314 -3.14 8.36 18.57
N SER A 315 -1.82 8.43 18.40
CA SER A 315 -0.79 7.60 19.06
C SER A 315 0.50 8.39 19.24
N LYS A 316 1.43 7.84 20.03
CA LYS A 316 2.76 8.44 20.20
C LYS A 316 3.60 8.29 18.93
N PHE A 317 4.57 9.18 18.73
CA PHE A 317 5.52 9.10 17.63
C PHE A 317 6.32 7.79 17.70
N GLY A 318 6.43 7.10 16.55
CA GLY A 318 7.10 5.81 16.43
C GLY A 318 6.30 4.60 16.92
N GLU A 319 5.12 4.80 17.51
CA GLU A 319 4.33 3.72 18.10
C GLU A 319 3.61 2.87 17.05
N MET A 320 3.02 3.51 16.05
CA MET A 320 2.22 2.83 15.03
C MET A 320 2.42 3.38 13.64
N PHE A 321 2.27 2.51 12.65
CA PHE A 321 2.19 2.90 11.25
C PHE A 321 0.87 3.61 10.97
N GLN A 322 0.95 4.89 10.59
CA GLN A 322 -0.18 5.68 10.11
C GLN A 322 0.26 6.53 8.92
N TYR A 323 -0.19 6.13 7.75
CA TYR A 323 0.20 6.76 6.50
C TYR A 323 -0.46 8.13 6.34
N SER A 324 0.32 9.17 6.02
CA SER A 324 -0.20 10.53 5.83
C SER A 324 0.37 11.19 4.57
N ASN A 325 -0.50 11.45 3.59
CA ASN A 325 -0.13 12.19 2.38
C ASN A 325 0.21 13.66 2.70
N LEU A 326 -0.52 14.28 3.62
CA LEU A 326 -0.28 15.67 4.00
C LEU A 326 1.10 15.87 4.65
N LEU A 327 1.54 14.96 5.52
CA LEU A 327 2.89 15.02 6.11
C LEU A 327 3.97 14.82 5.04
N ALA A 328 3.79 13.85 4.15
CA ALA A 328 4.73 13.65 3.05
C ALA A 328 4.80 14.84 2.11
N ALA A 329 3.67 15.52 1.85
CA ALA A 329 3.66 16.78 1.12
C ALA A 329 4.41 17.88 1.87
N ALA A 330 4.17 18.01 3.19
CA ALA A 330 4.88 18.96 4.04
C ALA A 330 6.40 18.74 4.01
N ALA A 331 6.87 17.50 3.96
CA ALA A 331 8.29 17.19 3.85
C ALA A 331 8.94 17.85 2.63
N GLY A 332 8.32 17.74 1.45
CA GLY A 332 8.79 18.38 0.23
C GLY A 332 8.73 19.90 0.32
N TYR A 333 7.67 20.46 0.88
CA TYR A 333 7.52 21.91 1.03
C TYR A 333 8.49 22.50 2.06
N VAL A 334 8.76 21.79 3.16
CA VAL A 334 9.78 22.20 4.14
C VAL A 334 11.17 22.17 3.52
N ALA A 335 11.50 21.14 2.73
CA ALA A 335 12.77 21.08 1.99
C ALA A 335 12.92 22.25 1.02
N ALA A 336 11.88 22.54 0.23
CA ALA A 336 11.86 23.65 -0.72
C ALA A 336 11.97 25.01 -0.03
N TYR A 337 11.26 25.21 1.07
CA TYR A 337 11.31 26.43 1.87
C TYR A 337 12.72 26.65 2.46
N ALA A 338 13.35 25.59 2.98
CA ALA A 338 14.73 25.68 3.49
C ALA A 338 15.75 26.07 2.40
N MET A 339 15.46 25.73 1.12
CA MET A 339 16.31 26.13 -0.01
C MET A 339 15.97 27.51 -0.56
N SER A 340 14.70 27.90 -0.55
CA SER A 340 14.21 29.12 -1.21
C SER A 340 12.98 29.69 -0.48
N PRO A 341 13.15 30.32 0.69
CA PRO A 341 12.02 30.71 1.55
C PRO A 341 11.09 31.81 0.99
N ARG A 342 11.52 32.47 -0.10
CA ARG A 342 10.73 33.53 -0.77
C ARG A 342 9.89 33.02 -1.94
N LYS A 343 10.09 31.78 -2.38
CA LYS A 343 9.28 31.18 -3.46
C LYS A 343 7.97 30.65 -2.91
N GLU A 344 6.95 30.65 -3.77
CA GLU A 344 5.73 29.89 -3.49
C GLU A 344 6.09 28.40 -3.29
N LEU A 345 5.41 27.73 -2.32
CA LEU A 345 5.81 26.39 -1.87
C LEU A 345 5.90 25.36 -3.01
N GLY A 346 4.89 25.34 -3.88
CA GLY A 346 4.85 24.41 -4.98
C GLY A 346 5.92 24.70 -6.03
N ALA A 347 6.04 25.96 -6.48
CA ALA A 347 7.06 26.36 -7.43
C ALA A 347 8.48 26.20 -6.86
N GLY A 348 8.64 26.42 -5.54
CA GLY A 348 9.89 26.15 -4.83
C GLY A 348 10.26 24.66 -4.84
N TYR A 349 9.28 23.80 -4.58
CA TYR A 349 9.45 22.35 -4.60
C TYR A 349 9.78 21.84 -6.01
N ASP A 350 9.06 22.27 -7.03
CA ASP A 350 9.31 21.86 -8.41
C ASP A 350 10.73 22.23 -8.86
N ALA A 351 11.18 23.46 -8.52
CA ALA A 351 12.54 23.92 -8.80
C ALA A 351 13.61 23.12 -8.03
N ALA A 352 13.36 22.80 -6.74
CA ALA A 352 14.26 21.99 -5.93
C ALA A 352 14.40 20.57 -6.48
N MET A 353 13.30 19.93 -6.86
CA MET A 353 13.30 18.59 -7.47
C MET A 353 14.03 18.58 -8.80
N ALA A 354 13.80 19.58 -9.65
CA ALA A 354 14.50 19.69 -10.92
C ALA A 354 16.03 19.84 -10.74
N ALA A 355 16.46 20.68 -9.78
CA ALA A 355 17.87 20.96 -9.56
C ALA A 355 18.62 19.85 -8.81
N GLU A 356 18.02 19.24 -7.80
CA GLU A 356 18.71 18.33 -6.90
C GLU A 356 18.43 16.84 -7.21
N VAL A 357 17.30 16.52 -7.88
CA VAL A 357 16.91 15.14 -8.16
C VAL A 357 16.86 14.85 -9.65
N PHE A 358 15.94 15.47 -10.40
CA PHE A 358 15.69 15.10 -11.79
C PHE A 358 16.89 15.38 -12.70
N GLY A 359 17.45 16.59 -12.63
CA GLY A 359 18.60 16.98 -13.45
C GLY A 359 19.83 16.10 -13.22
N PRO A 360 20.31 15.95 -11.97
CA PRO A 360 21.47 15.12 -11.67
C PRO A 360 21.31 13.64 -12.02
N LEU A 361 20.11 13.08 -11.90
CA LEU A 361 19.81 11.69 -12.27
C LEU A 361 19.52 11.52 -13.76
N GLY A 362 19.39 12.62 -14.51
CA GLY A 362 19.03 12.58 -15.93
C GLY A 362 17.56 12.18 -16.18
N MET A 363 16.67 12.39 -15.21
CA MET A 363 15.22 12.11 -15.28
C MET A 363 14.51 13.25 -16.05
N THR A 364 14.80 13.37 -17.34
CA THR A 364 14.43 14.54 -18.17
C THR A 364 12.95 14.61 -18.52
N SER A 365 12.24 13.50 -18.43
CA SER A 365 10.81 13.41 -18.73
C SER A 365 9.94 13.58 -17.47
N THR A 366 10.51 13.33 -16.28
CA THR A 366 9.79 13.44 -15.01
C THR A 366 9.41 14.89 -14.71
N THR A 367 8.13 15.10 -14.33
CA THR A 367 7.60 16.47 -14.20
C THR A 367 6.41 16.55 -13.24
N PHE A 368 6.19 17.74 -12.67
CA PHE A 368 4.97 18.15 -11.99
C PHE A 368 4.10 19.08 -12.85
N ASP A 369 4.53 19.39 -14.07
CA ASP A 369 3.75 20.15 -15.04
C ASP A 369 2.79 19.21 -15.79
N TYR A 370 1.54 19.16 -15.32
CA TYR A 370 0.48 18.34 -15.89
C TYR A 370 0.16 18.74 -17.34
N ALA A 371 0.20 20.03 -17.65
CA ALA A 371 -0.06 20.49 -19.02
C ALA A 371 1.04 20.02 -19.98
N ARG A 372 2.30 20.00 -19.54
CA ARG A 372 3.41 19.42 -20.30
C ARG A 372 3.23 17.91 -20.49
N ALA A 373 2.93 17.18 -19.40
CA ALA A 373 2.76 15.73 -19.43
C ALA A 373 1.66 15.31 -20.41
N LEU A 374 0.47 15.96 -20.31
CA LEU A 374 -0.71 15.64 -21.12
C LEU A 374 -0.58 16.02 -22.60
N ARG A 375 0.36 16.91 -22.96
CA ARG A 375 0.65 17.20 -24.39
C ARG A 375 1.64 16.22 -25.00
N GLY A 376 2.36 15.47 -24.17
CA GLY A 376 3.41 14.55 -24.60
C GLY A 376 2.94 13.12 -24.82
N ASN A 377 3.92 12.20 -24.86
CA ASN A 377 3.70 10.77 -24.84
C ASN A 377 3.23 10.33 -23.43
N HIS A 378 1.93 10.22 -23.20
CA HIS A 378 1.35 9.84 -21.93
C HIS A 378 0.29 8.75 -22.09
N ALA A 379 0.02 8.01 -21.04
CA ALA A 379 -1.07 7.04 -20.96
C ALA A 379 -2.34 7.71 -20.41
N GLY A 380 -3.50 7.39 -20.98
CA GLY A 380 -4.81 7.78 -20.41
C GLY A 380 -5.13 6.96 -19.15
N ALA A 381 -5.93 7.51 -18.24
CA ALA A 381 -6.40 6.85 -17.04
C ALA A 381 -7.70 6.08 -17.27
N TYR A 382 -7.82 4.86 -16.71
CA TYR A 382 -9.00 4.02 -16.88
C TYR A 382 -9.48 3.42 -15.56
N GLY A 383 -10.80 3.41 -15.38
CA GLY A 383 -11.54 2.63 -14.39
C GLY A 383 -12.37 1.56 -15.09
N PHE A 384 -13.52 1.23 -14.50
CA PHE A 384 -14.51 0.33 -15.07
C PHE A 384 -15.83 1.06 -15.23
N ASP A 385 -16.55 0.71 -16.28
CA ASP A 385 -17.99 1.02 -16.37
C ASP A 385 -18.82 0.05 -15.51
N LEU A 386 -20.14 0.20 -15.56
CA LEU A 386 -21.06 -0.61 -14.77
C LEU A 386 -21.08 -2.10 -15.15
N ASP A 387 -20.61 -2.42 -16.35
CA ASP A 387 -20.55 -3.78 -16.88
C ASP A 387 -19.13 -4.38 -16.75
N GLY A 388 -18.20 -3.63 -16.14
CA GLY A 388 -16.82 -4.06 -15.88
C GLY A 388 -15.88 -3.89 -17.07
N ALA A 389 -16.31 -3.20 -18.12
CA ALA A 389 -15.42 -2.88 -19.23
C ALA A 389 -14.53 -1.66 -18.89
N PRO A 390 -13.31 -1.58 -19.42
CA PRO A 390 -12.43 -0.44 -19.20
C PRO A 390 -13.07 0.85 -19.75
N ALA A 391 -13.20 1.86 -18.90
CA ALA A 391 -13.76 3.16 -19.22
C ALA A 391 -12.83 4.30 -18.77
N PRO A 392 -12.78 5.44 -19.49
CA PRO A 392 -11.94 6.56 -19.11
C PRO A 392 -12.26 7.03 -17.69
N ALA A 393 -11.25 7.10 -16.84
CA ALA A 393 -11.37 7.68 -15.50
C ALA A 393 -11.37 9.21 -15.56
N LEU A 394 -12.09 9.84 -14.60
CA LEU A 394 -12.19 11.30 -14.55
C LEU A 394 -10.84 11.91 -14.10
N MET A 395 -10.04 12.36 -15.07
CA MET A 395 -8.72 12.94 -14.83
C MET A 395 -8.75 14.14 -13.86
N ALA A 396 -9.88 14.88 -13.81
CA ALA A 396 -10.03 16.00 -12.89
C ALA A 396 -9.83 15.62 -11.41
N VAL A 397 -10.15 14.39 -11.02
CA VAL A 397 -9.91 13.90 -9.65
C VAL A 397 -8.40 13.82 -9.37
N ASN A 398 -7.58 13.43 -10.35
CA ASN A 398 -6.14 13.34 -10.19
C ASN A 398 -5.46 14.72 -10.03
N TYR A 399 -6.14 15.82 -10.40
CA TYR A 399 -5.64 17.17 -10.12
C TYR A 399 -5.62 17.49 -8.61
N ALA A 400 -6.35 16.74 -7.78
CA ALA A 400 -6.25 16.80 -6.34
C ALA A 400 -4.81 16.52 -5.82
N ALA A 401 -3.98 15.81 -6.59
CA ALA A 401 -2.58 15.60 -6.24
C ALA A 401 -1.70 16.86 -6.40
N ILE A 402 -2.11 17.88 -7.15
CA ILE A 402 -1.31 19.09 -7.40
C ILE A 402 -0.97 19.86 -6.11
N PRO A 403 -1.93 20.14 -5.20
CA PRO A 403 -1.64 20.82 -3.94
C PRO A 403 -0.77 20.02 -2.96
N VAL A 404 -0.74 18.71 -3.11
CA VAL A 404 0.02 17.76 -2.28
C VAL A 404 1.09 17.01 -3.09
N ARG A 405 1.54 17.58 -4.19
CA ARG A 405 2.39 16.90 -5.19
C ARG A 405 3.68 16.28 -4.65
N PRO A 406 4.31 16.72 -3.55
CA PRO A 406 5.43 15.99 -2.98
C PRO A 406 5.08 14.59 -2.47
N ALA A 407 3.79 14.34 -2.19
CA ALA A 407 3.30 13.05 -1.76
C ALA A 407 2.91 12.12 -2.92
N GLY A 408 2.57 12.66 -4.12
CA GLY A 408 2.00 11.79 -5.15
C GLY A 408 1.75 12.42 -6.53
N GLY A 409 2.26 13.62 -6.82
CA GLY A 409 1.86 14.36 -8.02
C GLY A 409 2.79 14.26 -9.22
N ALA A 410 3.83 13.42 -9.20
CA ALA A 410 4.78 13.34 -10.31
C ALA A 410 4.22 12.50 -11.47
N TRP A 411 4.52 12.96 -12.69
CA TRP A 411 4.49 12.18 -13.92
C TRP A 411 5.90 11.68 -14.22
N SER A 412 6.03 10.41 -14.58
CA SER A 412 7.32 9.82 -14.93
C SER A 412 7.15 8.66 -15.90
N ASN A 413 8.25 8.10 -16.38
CA ASN A 413 8.30 6.97 -17.28
C ASN A 413 9.28 5.90 -16.76
N VAL A 414 9.30 4.75 -17.41
CA VAL A 414 10.15 3.61 -17.04
C VAL A 414 11.63 4.00 -17.06
N HIS A 415 12.11 4.66 -18.12
CA HIS A 415 13.52 5.02 -18.24
C HIS A 415 14.00 5.93 -17.10
N ASP A 416 13.23 6.96 -16.74
CA ASP A 416 13.60 7.88 -15.67
C ASP A 416 13.60 7.19 -14.30
N LEU A 417 12.59 6.35 -14.04
CA LEU A 417 12.51 5.62 -12.77
C LEU A 417 13.60 4.54 -12.66
N LEU A 418 13.98 3.87 -13.75
CA LEU A 418 15.13 2.96 -13.75
C LEU A 418 16.46 3.66 -13.43
N ARG A 419 16.64 4.93 -13.84
CA ARG A 419 17.81 5.73 -13.41
C ARG A 419 17.82 5.96 -11.90
N TYR A 420 16.67 6.26 -11.32
CA TYR A 420 16.51 6.36 -9.86
C TYR A 420 16.84 5.03 -9.17
N VAL A 421 16.24 3.92 -9.61
CA VAL A 421 16.49 2.58 -9.05
C VAL A 421 17.96 2.16 -9.21
N ALA A 422 18.58 2.47 -10.35
CA ALA A 422 20.01 2.20 -10.56
C ALA A 422 20.90 2.96 -9.56
N MET A 423 20.58 4.22 -9.26
CA MET A 423 21.28 5.02 -8.26
C MET A 423 21.10 4.44 -6.83
N GLU A 424 19.90 3.97 -6.51
CA GLU A 424 19.62 3.28 -5.21
C GLU A 424 20.48 2.02 -5.06
N LEU A 425 20.48 1.14 -6.06
CA LEU A 425 21.29 -0.09 -6.10
C LEU A 425 22.79 0.19 -6.10
N ALA A 426 23.23 1.28 -6.75
CA ALA A 426 24.63 1.73 -6.76
C ALA A 426 25.02 2.51 -5.50
N ARG A 427 24.14 2.54 -4.48
CA ARG A 427 24.39 3.19 -3.19
C ARG A 427 24.84 4.65 -3.34
N GLY A 428 24.09 5.42 -4.13
CA GLY A 428 24.30 6.85 -4.35
C GLY A 428 25.38 7.20 -5.38
N LYS A 429 25.82 6.24 -6.19
CA LYS A 429 26.73 6.50 -7.32
C LYS A 429 25.93 6.58 -8.63
N LEU A 430 26.34 7.49 -9.49
CA LEU A 430 25.86 7.61 -10.87
C LEU A 430 26.76 6.78 -11.82
N PRO A 431 26.35 6.60 -13.08
CA PRO A 431 27.20 5.98 -14.10
C PRO A 431 28.61 6.58 -14.10
N ARG A 432 29.61 5.74 -14.40
CA ARG A 432 31.06 6.07 -14.32
C ARG A 432 31.56 6.35 -12.90
N GLY A 433 30.80 5.97 -11.84
CA GLY A 433 31.24 6.03 -10.44
C GLY A 433 31.18 7.40 -9.78
N LYS A 434 30.63 8.43 -10.44
CA LYS A 434 30.46 9.75 -9.83
C LYS A 434 29.54 9.68 -8.60
N ARG A 435 30.02 10.13 -7.44
CA ARG A 435 29.20 10.21 -6.23
C ARG A 435 28.16 11.32 -6.38
N TYR A 436 26.89 10.95 -6.26
CA TYR A 436 25.75 11.85 -6.23
C TYR A 436 25.30 12.14 -4.81
N LEU A 437 25.31 11.11 -3.97
CA LEU A 437 24.84 11.15 -2.58
C LEU A 437 25.69 10.23 -1.72
N GLY A 438 25.96 10.61 -0.48
CA GLY A 438 26.60 9.75 0.53
C GLY A 438 25.73 8.53 0.83
N GLU A 439 26.38 7.38 1.02
CA GLU A 439 25.68 6.11 1.27
C GLU A 439 24.85 6.17 2.56
N ASP A 440 25.39 6.76 3.63
CA ASP A 440 24.68 6.87 4.92
C ASP A 440 23.38 7.68 4.80
N ALA A 441 23.41 8.81 4.09
CA ALA A 441 22.22 9.63 3.89
C ALA A 441 21.17 8.92 2.99
N LEU A 442 21.64 8.14 2.03
CA LEU A 442 20.76 7.32 1.18
C LEU A 442 20.08 6.22 1.97
N LEU A 443 20.87 5.38 2.66
CA LEU A 443 20.39 4.19 3.36
C LEU A 443 19.58 4.51 4.62
N ALA A 444 19.79 5.67 5.24
CA ALA A 444 18.94 6.14 6.35
C ALA A 444 17.44 6.14 5.99
N ARG A 445 17.11 6.31 4.69
CA ARG A 445 15.70 6.29 4.22
C ARG A 445 15.08 4.89 4.25
N GLN A 446 15.92 3.84 4.15
CA GLN A 446 15.49 2.43 4.18
C GLN A 446 15.51 1.87 5.62
N ALA A 447 16.13 2.58 6.56
CA ALA A 447 16.13 2.15 7.96
C ALA A 447 14.69 2.12 8.51
N PRO A 448 14.29 1.04 9.22
CA PRO A 448 12.97 0.92 9.80
C PRO A 448 12.64 2.09 10.73
N GLN A 449 11.57 2.82 10.43
CA GLN A 449 11.04 3.87 11.31
C GLN A 449 9.83 3.37 12.10
N VAL A 450 9.02 2.52 11.48
CA VAL A 450 7.85 1.90 12.10
C VAL A 450 7.56 0.54 11.43
N ALA A 451 7.14 -0.41 12.23
CA ALA A 451 6.71 -1.71 11.72
C ALA A 451 5.34 -1.60 11.03
N MET A 452 5.21 -2.16 9.84
CA MET A 452 3.93 -2.36 9.14
C MET A 452 3.38 -3.76 9.41
N SER A 453 4.27 -4.74 9.58
CA SER A 453 4.01 -6.11 10.02
C SER A 453 5.30 -6.67 10.63
N LYS A 454 5.33 -7.96 10.94
CA LYS A 454 6.56 -8.60 11.46
C LYS A 454 7.75 -8.48 10.51
N ASP A 455 7.49 -8.63 9.21
CA ASP A 455 8.55 -8.70 8.19
C ASP A 455 8.59 -7.46 7.30
N GLN A 456 7.67 -6.52 7.52
CA GLN A 456 7.57 -5.30 6.74
C GLN A 456 7.72 -4.09 7.63
N SER A 457 8.52 -3.14 7.19
CA SER A 457 8.72 -1.86 7.84
C SER A 457 8.58 -0.71 6.85
N TYR A 458 8.13 0.43 7.36
CA TYR A 458 8.20 1.69 6.64
C TYR A 458 9.43 2.46 7.11
N GLY A 459 10.23 2.90 6.16
CA GLY A 459 11.33 3.80 6.37
C GLY A 459 10.89 5.26 6.15
N MET A 460 11.62 6.01 5.36
CA MET A 460 11.27 7.37 4.98
C MET A 460 10.84 7.41 3.50
N GLY A 461 9.52 7.23 3.27
CA GLY A 461 8.94 7.15 1.91
C GLY A 461 9.30 5.89 1.14
N LEU A 462 9.71 4.84 1.82
CA LEU A 462 10.09 3.53 1.29
C LEU A 462 9.58 2.43 2.21
N MET A 463 9.15 1.32 1.63
CA MET A 463 8.81 0.07 2.32
C MET A 463 9.97 -0.90 2.18
N VAL A 464 10.28 -1.63 3.25
CA VAL A 464 11.24 -2.73 3.24
C VAL A 464 10.51 -4.00 3.65
N ASP A 465 10.32 -4.90 2.71
CA ASP A 465 9.64 -6.18 2.88
C ASP A 465 10.67 -7.32 2.96
N ARG A 466 10.61 -8.12 4.02
CA ARG A 466 11.43 -9.29 4.28
C ARG A 466 10.60 -10.58 4.39
N THR A 467 9.36 -10.56 3.94
CA THR A 467 8.42 -11.70 4.02
C THR A 467 9.03 -12.98 3.47
N TRP A 468 9.87 -12.87 2.46
CA TRP A 468 10.52 -14.00 1.79
C TRP A 468 11.97 -14.24 2.24
N GLY A 469 12.38 -13.67 3.38
CA GLY A 469 13.72 -13.83 3.96
C GLY A 469 14.82 -12.98 3.32
N ILE A 470 14.52 -12.20 2.29
CA ILE A 470 15.43 -11.24 1.63
C ILE A 470 14.80 -9.85 1.63
N PRO A 471 15.60 -8.78 1.68
CA PRO A 471 15.06 -7.43 1.62
C PRO A 471 14.61 -7.09 0.18
N VAL A 472 13.34 -6.76 0.06
CA VAL A 472 12.75 -6.13 -1.12
C VAL A 472 12.39 -4.71 -0.73
N VAL A 473 13.05 -3.72 -1.32
CA VAL A 473 12.72 -2.31 -1.11
C VAL A 473 11.79 -1.86 -2.23
N HIS A 474 10.69 -1.23 -1.87
CA HIS A 474 9.72 -0.78 -2.86
C HIS A 474 8.84 0.36 -2.33
N HIS A 475 8.06 0.94 -3.20
CA HIS A 475 6.90 1.76 -2.83
C HIS A 475 5.88 1.72 -3.96
N GLY A 476 4.64 1.39 -3.63
CA GLY A 476 3.52 1.45 -4.56
C GLY A 476 2.97 2.87 -4.72
N GLY A 477 2.31 3.12 -5.83
CA GLY A 477 1.61 4.37 -6.10
C GLY A 477 0.22 4.13 -6.64
N ASP A 478 -0.78 4.80 -6.04
CA ASP A 478 -2.19 4.65 -6.39
C ASP A 478 -2.84 6.01 -6.59
N LEU A 479 -3.38 6.22 -7.78
CA LEU A 479 -4.27 7.32 -8.16
C LEU A 479 -5.39 6.78 -9.04
N LEU A 480 -6.43 7.58 -9.29
CA LEU A 480 -7.55 7.14 -10.10
C LEU A 480 -7.09 6.76 -11.51
N GLY A 481 -7.13 5.46 -11.82
CA GLY A 481 -6.72 4.90 -13.11
C GLY A 481 -5.22 4.83 -13.36
N TYR A 482 -4.37 5.10 -12.37
CA TYR A 482 -2.92 4.90 -12.47
C TYR A 482 -2.38 4.18 -11.24
N HIS A 483 -1.59 3.14 -11.49
CA HIS A 483 -0.84 2.45 -10.44
C HIS A 483 0.61 2.25 -10.87
N SER A 484 1.51 2.29 -9.91
CA SER A 484 2.95 2.20 -10.17
C SER A 484 3.65 1.45 -9.04
N ASP A 485 4.73 0.77 -9.35
CA ASP A 485 5.65 0.22 -8.33
C ASP A 485 7.10 0.37 -8.81
N MET A 486 7.95 0.79 -7.89
CA MET A 486 9.41 0.74 -8.02
C MET A 486 9.91 -0.28 -7.01
N ILE A 487 10.63 -1.28 -7.49
CA ILE A 487 11.08 -2.43 -6.70
C ILE A 487 12.58 -2.59 -6.89
N TRP A 488 13.33 -2.86 -5.81
CA TRP A 488 14.70 -3.32 -5.94
C TRP A 488 15.10 -4.28 -4.82
N LEU A 489 16.01 -5.19 -5.18
CA LEU A 489 16.62 -6.18 -4.32
C LEU A 489 18.09 -5.75 -4.10
N PRO A 490 18.39 -5.04 -3.00
CA PRO A 490 19.72 -4.42 -2.78
C PRO A 490 20.87 -5.43 -2.75
N GLU A 491 20.59 -6.65 -2.25
CA GLU A 491 21.59 -7.72 -2.10
C GLU A 491 21.88 -8.45 -3.41
N HIS A 492 21.03 -8.25 -4.44
CA HIS A 492 21.08 -8.99 -5.70
C HIS A 492 21.31 -8.10 -6.93
N GLY A 493 21.39 -6.78 -6.75
CA GLY A 493 21.60 -5.84 -7.86
C GLY A 493 20.47 -5.80 -8.88
N ILE A 494 19.25 -6.18 -8.50
CA ILE A 494 18.08 -6.28 -9.37
C ILE A 494 17.10 -5.18 -9.05
N GLY A 495 16.53 -4.56 -10.09
CA GLY A 495 15.47 -3.57 -10.00
C GLY A 495 14.38 -3.77 -11.03
N ALA A 496 13.16 -3.35 -10.69
CA ALA A 496 12.02 -3.35 -11.59
C ALA A 496 11.19 -2.07 -11.40
N VAL A 497 10.59 -1.63 -12.50
CA VAL A 497 9.61 -0.54 -12.52
C VAL A 497 8.41 -1.04 -13.32
N ILE A 498 7.22 -0.90 -12.77
CA ILE A 498 5.97 -1.24 -13.46
C ILE A 498 4.96 -0.12 -13.30
N LEU A 499 4.37 0.31 -14.42
CA LEU A 499 3.43 1.42 -14.51
C LEU A 499 2.18 0.94 -15.26
N THR A 500 0.99 1.20 -14.73
CA THR A 500 -0.28 0.79 -15.32
C THR A 500 -1.24 1.96 -15.43
N ASN A 501 -2.14 1.91 -16.41
CA ASN A 501 -3.15 2.92 -16.65
C ASN A 501 -4.59 2.44 -16.37
N SER A 502 -4.76 1.56 -15.39
CA SER A 502 -6.09 1.03 -15.02
C SER A 502 -6.24 0.81 -13.53
N GLN A 503 -7.46 0.94 -13.02
CA GLN A 503 -7.82 0.64 -11.63
C GLN A 503 -7.50 -0.81 -11.23
N ALA A 504 -7.56 -1.79 -12.15
CA ALA A 504 -7.14 -3.17 -11.91
C ALA A 504 -5.62 -3.35 -11.80
N GLY A 505 -4.83 -2.32 -12.14
CA GLY A 505 -3.37 -2.38 -12.14
C GLY A 505 -2.76 -2.83 -10.82
N THR A 506 -3.35 -2.43 -9.67
CA THR A 506 -2.88 -2.83 -8.34
C THR A 506 -2.78 -4.35 -8.17
N ILE A 507 -3.71 -5.12 -8.75
CA ILE A 507 -3.69 -6.59 -8.71
C ILE A 507 -2.43 -7.12 -9.38
N ILE A 508 -2.11 -6.59 -10.57
CA ILE A 508 -0.91 -6.99 -11.33
C ILE A 508 0.36 -6.62 -10.56
N LEU A 509 0.45 -5.40 -10.01
CA LEU A 509 1.62 -4.95 -9.26
C LEU A 509 1.91 -5.85 -8.05
N ASN A 510 0.89 -6.23 -7.29
CA ASN A 510 1.04 -7.11 -6.14
C ASN A 510 1.51 -8.52 -6.54
N ALA A 511 0.89 -9.11 -7.58
CA ALA A 511 1.28 -10.42 -8.08
C ALA A 511 2.67 -10.41 -8.74
N PHE A 512 3.05 -9.31 -9.42
CA PHE A 512 4.35 -9.18 -10.08
C PHE A 512 5.52 -9.23 -9.10
N ARG A 513 5.41 -8.62 -7.90
CA ARG A 513 6.48 -8.74 -6.87
C ARG A 513 6.74 -10.21 -6.53
N ARG A 514 5.68 -11.00 -6.38
CA ARG A 514 5.83 -12.46 -6.15
C ARG A 514 6.41 -13.14 -7.38
N LYS A 515 5.91 -12.87 -8.58
CA LYS A 515 6.41 -13.45 -9.83
C LYS A 515 7.89 -13.17 -10.07
N LEU A 516 8.34 -11.95 -9.77
CA LEU A 516 9.75 -11.59 -9.87
C LEU A 516 10.63 -12.49 -8.99
N LEU A 517 10.21 -12.72 -7.73
CA LEU A 517 10.93 -13.60 -6.82
C LEU A 517 10.89 -15.07 -7.27
N GLU A 518 9.75 -15.56 -7.77
CA GLU A 518 9.63 -16.90 -8.33
C GLU A 518 10.63 -17.13 -9.46
N VAL A 519 10.71 -16.17 -10.40
CA VAL A 519 11.61 -16.27 -11.55
C VAL A 519 13.09 -16.15 -11.12
N LEU A 520 13.39 -15.32 -10.12
CA LEU A 520 14.76 -15.11 -9.67
C LEU A 520 15.32 -16.23 -8.79
N PHE A 521 14.47 -16.97 -8.07
CA PHE A 521 14.89 -17.93 -7.06
C PHE A 521 14.33 -19.34 -7.28
N ASP A 522 13.74 -19.61 -8.46
CA ASP A 522 13.00 -20.83 -8.77
C ASP A 522 11.98 -21.16 -7.66
N GLY A 523 11.21 -20.14 -7.28
CA GLY A 523 10.22 -20.24 -6.23
C GLY A 523 8.97 -21.01 -6.66
N GLN A 524 8.14 -21.41 -5.69
CA GLN A 524 6.86 -22.04 -5.96
C GLN A 524 5.97 -21.11 -6.80
N PRO A 525 5.37 -21.60 -7.92
CA PRO A 525 4.57 -20.78 -8.84
C PRO A 525 3.19 -20.47 -8.24
N ARG A 526 3.07 -19.38 -7.51
CA ARG A 526 1.84 -18.92 -6.85
C ARG A 526 1.26 -17.65 -7.47
N ALA A 527 2.11 -16.81 -8.08
CA ALA A 527 1.70 -15.49 -8.56
C ALA A 527 0.55 -15.56 -9.57
N ASP A 528 0.56 -16.55 -10.46
CA ASP A 528 -0.49 -16.74 -11.47
C ASP A 528 -1.84 -17.12 -10.83
N ALA A 529 -1.83 -17.99 -9.81
CA ALA A 529 -3.03 -18.39 -9.09
C ALA A 529 -3.59 -17.22 -8.24
N GLU A 530 -2.72 -16.51 -7.53
CA GLU A 530 -3.08 -15.31 -6.73
C GLU A 530 -3.69 -14.21 -7.62
N LEU A 531 -3.13 -13.96 -8.79
CA LEU A 531 -3.66 -13.01 -9.76
C LEU A 531 -5.03 -13.43 -10.28
N ALA A 532 -5.18 -14.72 -10.64
CA ALA A 532 -6.44 -15.27 -11.13
C ALA A 532 -7.55 -15.16 -10.07
N ALA A 533 -7.23 -15.41 -8.80
CA ALA A 533 -8.17 -15.28 -7.68
C ALA A 533 -8.62 -13.84 -7.48
N ALA A 534 -7.67 -12.90 -7.40
CA ALA A 534 -7.97 -11.49 -7.25
C ALA A 534 -8.80 -10.94 -8.43
N GLY A 535 -8.54 -11.43 -9.63
CA GLY A 535 -9.33 -11.11 -10.83
C GLY A 535 -10.77 -11.65 -10.76
N ARG A 536 -10.98 -12.86 -10.22
CA ARG A 536 -12.33 -13.40 -9.98
C ARG A 536 -13.08 -12.57 -8.95
N GLU A 537 -12.42 -12.22 -7.84
CA GLU A 537 -13.01 -11.38 -6.80
C GLU A 537 -13.41 -9.98 -7.33
N LEU A 538 -12.56 -9.35 -8.14
CA LEU A 538 -12.85 -8.08 -8.79
C LEU A 538 -14.11 -8.19 -9.66
N ARG A 539 -14.19 -9.19 -10.55
CA ARG A 539 -15.35 -9.41 -11.42
C ARG A 539 -16.62 -9.68 -10.62
N GLN A 540 -16.53 -10.48 -9.56
CA GLN A 540 -17.67 -10.75 -8.69
C GLN A 540 -18.13 -9.49 -7.95
N SER A 541 -17.19 -8.64 -7.49
CA SER A 541 -17.51 -7.37 -6.85
C SER A 541 -18.25 -6.43 -7.81
N ILE A 542 -17.79 -6.30 -9.05
CA ILE A 542 -18.44 -5.50 -10.09
C ILE A 542 -19.85 -6.05 -10.40
N ALA A 543 -19.98 -7.36 -10.58
CA ALA A 543 -21.28 -8.00 -10.85
C ALA A 543 -22.27 -7.77 -9.72
N SER A 544 -21.85 -7.94 -8.45
CA SER A 544 -22.68 -7.70 -7.27
C SER A 544 -23.12 -6.23 -7.16
N GLU A 545 -22.22 -5.28 -7.49
CA GLU A 545 -22.56 -3.86 -7.54
C GLU A 545 -23.59 -3.61 -8.64
N ARG A 546 -23.38 -4.16 -9.83
CA ARG A 546 -24.27 -4.05 -10.97
C ARG A 546 -25.69 -4.54 -10.68
N GLU A 547 -25.84 -5.67 -9.97
CA GLU A 547 -27.12 -6.22 -9.57
C GLU A 547 -27.93 -5.32 -8.62
N ARG A 548 -27.24 -4.46 -7.85
CA ARG A 548 -27.85 -3.52 -6.90
C ARG A 548 -28.34 -2.23 -7.57
N LEU A 549 -27.97 -2.01 -8.81
CA LEU A 549 -28.28 -0.79 -9.56
C LEU A 549 -29.47 -1.00 -10.50
N THR A 550 -30.36 -0.02 -10.57
CA THR A 550 -31.37 0.08 -11.64
C THR A 550 -30.76 0.82 -12.83
N VAL A 551 -30.59 0.11 -13.95
CA VAL A 551 -29.94 0.67 -15.16
C VAL A 551 -30.78 0.38 -16.41
N PRO A 552 -31.18 1.41 -17.17
CA PRO A 552 -31.02 2.84 -16.85
C PRO A 552 -31.84 3.25 -15.63
N ALA A 553 -31.47 4.32 -14.97
CA ALA A 553 -32.31 4.92 -13.93
C ALA A 553 -33.64 5.37 -14.55
N ALA A 554 -34.73 5.29 -13.77
CA ALA A 554 -36.02 5.80 -14.21
C ALA A 554 -35.93 7.32 -14.49
N ASP A 555 -36.57 7.80 -15.56
CA ASP A 555 -36.53 9.21 -15.95
C ASP A 555 -36.96 10.15 -14.81
N ALA A 556 -37.93 9.72 -13.99
CA ALA A 556 -38.39 10.48 -12.83
C ALA A 556 -37.28 10.66 -11.80
N ASP A 557 -36.49 9.64 -11.53
CA ASP A 557 -35.37 9.68 -10.57
C ASP A 557 -34.22 10.50 -11.15
N ALA A 558 -33.92 10.33 -12.43
CA ALA A 558 -32.85 11.07 -13.10
C ALA A 558 -33.16 12.57 -13.20
N SER A 559 -34.45 12.94 -13.35
CA SER A 559 -34.90 14.34 -13.53
C SER A 559 -34.72 15.22 -12.27
N VAL A 560 -34.64 14.62 -11.08
CA VAL A 560 -34.40 15.35 -9.82
C VAL A 560 -32.91 15.58 -9.53
N LEU A 561 -32.03 14.97 -10.32
CA LEU A 561 -30.59 15.17 -10.18
C LEU A 561 -30.16 16.44 -10.90
N ALA A 562 -29.21 17.17 -10.33
CA ALA A 562 -28.65 18.33 -11.00
C ALA A 562 -27.91 17.90 -12.28
N ALA A 563 -28.04 18.66 -13.34
CA ALA A 563 -27.37 18.41 -14.62
C ALA A 563 -25.83 18.56 -14.51
N ARG A 564 -25.34 19.22 -13.43
CA ARG A 564 -23.92 19.39 -13.09
C ARG A 564 -23.79 19.46 -11.58
N TYR A 565 -22.82 18.76 -11.05
CA TYR A 565 -22.40 18.80 -9.65
C TYR A 565 -21.10 19.59 -9.50
#